data_e0dc78926a9c237117232bd8abe04911
#
_entry.id   e0dc78926a9c237117232bd8abe04911
#
_cell.length_a   1.000
_cell.length_b   1.000
_cell.length_c   1.000
_cell.angle_alpha   90.00
_cell.angle_beta   90.00
_cell.angle_gamma   90.00
#
_symmetry.space_group_name_H-M   'P 1'
#
loop_
_entity.id
_entity.type
_entity.pdbx_description
1 polymer ?
#
loop_
_entity_poly.entity_id
_entity_poly.type
_entity_poly.pdbx_seq_one_letter_code
_entity_poly.pdbx_strand_id
1 'polypeptide(L)'
;MSALARTEVPGLAVRLPSGEWFAPPILPGTFLINLGNIRRRWSNDRFLSTPHSVINDSGTGRYSIAYFHTPNPDAVIECDPTCTGADNPPRYPPAVYRNLVLEFYRANYFHQKGHQSAAAERAVGAVP
;
A
#
# COMPACT_ATOMS: atom_id res chain seq x y z
N MET A 1 8.05 2.57 -2.81
CA MET A 1 7.36 3.77 -3.32
C MET A 1 6.55 3.37 -4.54
N SER A 2 5.36 3.91 -4.71
CA SER A 2 4.60 3.75 -5.96
C SER A 2 4.27 5.11 -6.56
N ALA A 3 4.27 5.16 -7.90
CA ALA A 3 3.77 6.27 -8.68
C ALA A 3 2.50 5.79 -9.40
N LEU A 4 1.39 6.47 -9.20
CA LEU A 4 0.09 6.09 -9.72
C LEU A 4 -0.36 7.10 -10.78
N ALA A 5 -0.48 6.64 -12.03
CA ALA A 5 -1.25 7.31 -13.07
C ALA A 5 -2.71 6.85 -12.96
N ARG A 6 -3.66 7.77 -13.16
CA ARG A 6 -5.09 7.45 -13.04
C ARG A 6 -5.93 8.29 -14.01
N THR A 7 -7.05 7.74 -14.42
CA THR A 7 -8.09 8.50 -15.15
C THR A 7 -8.73 9.54 -14.23
N GLU A 8 -9.48 10.46 -14.81
CA GLU A 8 -10.20 11.51 -14.07
C GLU A 8 -11.40 10.99 -13.27
N VAL A 9 -11.66 9.68 -13.31
CA VAL A 9 -12.73 9.05 -12.53
C VAL A 9 -12.28 8.91 -11.07
N PRO A 10 -13.02 9.45 -10.08
CA PRO A 10 -12.70 9.37 -8.66
C PRO A 10 -12.78 7.95 -8.12
N GLY A 11 -12.54 7.77 -6.82
CA GLY A 11 -12.69 6.49 -6.14
C GLY A 11 -11.49 6.09 -5.29
N LEU A 12 -10.32 6.71 -5.43
CA LEU A 12 -9.22 6.51 -4.50
C LEU A 12 -9.43 7.35 -3.25
N ALA A 13 -9.34 6.72 -2.09
CA ALA A 13 -9.30 7.38 -0.81
C ALA A 13 -8.04 6.95 -0.03
N VAL A 14 -7.45 7.84 0.73
CA VAL A 14 -6.32 7.62 1.61
C VAL A 14 -6.71 7.95 3.05
N ARG A 15 -6.20 7.20 4.01
CA ARG A 15 -6.50 7.42 5.42
C ARG A 15 -5.43 8.31 6.05
N LEU A 16 -5.84 9.48 6.53
CA LEU A 16 -4.96 10.40 7.24
C LEU A 16 -4.57 9.86 8.63
N PRO A 17 -3.50 10.38 9.25
CA PRO A 17 -3.13 10.00 10.63
C PRO A 17 -4.25 10.29 11.65
N SER A 18 -5.13 11.25 11.39
CA SER A 18 -6.35 11.54 12.17
C SER A 18 -7.37 10.40 12.15
N GLY A 19 -7.23 9.44 11.23
CA GLY A 19 -8.20 8.39 10.97
C GLY A 19 -9.24 8.73 9.91
N GLU A 20 -9.30 9.98 9.48
CA GLU A 20 -10.20 10.47 8.42
C GLU A 20 -9.78 9.94 7.05
N TRP A 21 -10.78 9.65 6.20
CA TRP A 21 -10.55 9.28 4.81
C TRP A 21 -10.60 10.53 3.92
N PHE A 22 -9.56 10.73 3.14
CA PHE A 22 -9.38 11.85 2.24
C PHE A 22 -9.29 11.36 0.79
N ALA A 23 -10.06 11.99 -0.11
CA ALA A 23 -9.97 11.72 -1.54
C ALA A 23 -8.94 12.68 -2.19
N PRO A 24 -7.76 12.20 -2.61
CA PRO A 24 -6.75 13.07 -3.22
C PRO A 24 -7.28 13.67 -4.53
N PRO A 25 -7.09 14.98 -4.75
CA PRO A 25 -7.54 15.64 -5.99
C PRO A 25 -6.90 14.99 -7.21
N ILE A 26 -7.64 14.95 -8.31
CA ILE A 26 -7.13 14.47 -9.60
C ILE A 26 -6.60 15.70 -10.35
N LEU A 27 -5.28 15.73 -10.54
CA LEU A 27 -4.62 16.79 -11.29
C LEU A 27 -4.14 16.19 -12.62
N PRO A 28 -4.63 16.68 -13.76
CA PRO A 28 -4.21 16.19 -15.07
C PRO A 28 -2.70 16.32 -15.27
N GLY A 29 -2.09 15.33 -15.93
CA GLY A 29 -0.66 15.32 -16.21
C GLY A 29 0.24 15.04 -14.99
N THR A 30 -0.32 14.63 -13.85
CA THR A 30 0.44 14.32 -12.63
C THR A 30 0.36 12.85 -12.24
N PHE A 31 1.34 12.43 -11.42
CA PHE A 31 1.32 11.15 -10.74
C PHE A 31 1.05 11.36 -9.25
N LEU A 32 0.25 10.48 -8.66
CA LEU A 32 0.13 10.41 -7.21
C LEU A 32 1.24 9.51 -6.66
N ILE A 33 2.08 10.07 -5.79
CA ILE A 33 3.15 9.32 -5.13
C ILE A 33 2.66 8.80 -3.78
N ASN A 34 2.79 7.49 -3.57
CA ASN A 34 2.50 6.85 -2.30
C ASN A 34 3.74 6.16 -1.74
N LEU A 35 4.00 6.38 -0.46
CA LEU A 35 5.07 5.74 0.29
C LEU A 35 4.48 4.58 1.11
N GLY A 36 5.11 3.41 1.01
CA GLY A 36 4.67 2.21 1.70
C GLY A 36 5.59 1.82 2.86
N ASN A 37 5.34 0.65 3.43
CA ASN A 37 5.99 0.12 4.63
C ASN A 37 7.52 0.08 4.58
N ILE A 38 8.11 -0.17 3.41
CA ILE A 38 9.57 -0.18 3.25
C ILE A 38 10.15 1.21 3.47
N ARG A 39 9.54 2.26 2.89
CA ARG A 39 10.00 3.64 3.09
C ARG A 39 9.77 4.11 4.52
N ARG A 40 8.65 3.73 5.12
CA ARG A 40 8.34 3.96 6.54
C ARG A 40 9.43 3.38 7.44
N ARG A 41 9.79 2.09 7.23
CA ARG A 41 10.84 1.40 7.97
C ARG A 41 12.21 2.07 7.77
N TRP A 42 12.57 2.36 6.52
CA TRP A 42 13.83 2.99 6.16
C TRP A 42 14.02 4.36 6.81
N SER A 43 12.96 5.14 6.84
CA SER A 43 12.97 6.49 7.42
C SER A 43 12.68 6.53 8.93
N ASN A 44 12.68 5.40 9.62
CA ASN A 44 12.38 5.32 11.06
C ASN A 44 11.06 6.04 11.44
N ASP A 45 9.99 5.80 10.66
CA ASP A 45 8.65 6.43 10.76
C ASP A 45 8.60 7.93 10.40
N ARG A 46 9.67 8.53 9.87
CA ARG A 46 9.63 9.91 9.37
C ARG A 46 8.66 10.07 8.19
N PHE A 47 8.57 9.05 7.34
CA PHE A 47 7.56 8.94 6.30
C PHE A 47 6.60 7.81 6.64
N LEU A 48 5.31 8.11 6.65
CA LEU A 48 4.28 7.14 6.98
C LEU A 48 3.91 6.28 5.77
N SER A 49 3.46 5.05 6.04
CA SER A 49 2.78 4.22 5.07
C SER A 49 1.28 4.49 5.17
N THR A 50 0.71 5.09 4.13
CA THR A 50 -0.67 5.55 4.16
C THR A 50 -1.62 4.44 3.68
N PRO A 51 -2.54 3.95 4.52
CA PRO A 51 -3.61 3.06 4.10
C PRO A 51 -4.46 3.72 3.01
N HIS A 52 -4.83 2.97 2.00
CA HIS A 52 -5.62 3.46 0.90
C HIS A 52 -6.60 2.40 0.41
N SER A 53 -7.69 2.85 -0.16
CA SER A 53 -8.75 2.02 -0.72
C SER A 53 -9.25 2.61 -2.03
N VAL A 54 -9.82 1.77 -2.87
CA VAL A 54 -10.45 2.20 -4.12
C VAL A 54 -11.86 1.65 -4.18
N ILE A 55 -12.82 2.55 -4.32
CA ILE A 55 -14.23 2.23 -4.54
C ILE A 55 -14.66 3.00 -5.80
N ASN A 56 -15.17 2.28 -6.79
CA ASN A 56 -15.71 2.90 -8.00
C ASN A 56 -17.24 2.77 -8.00
N ASP A 57 -17.91 3.81 -7.59
CA ASP A 57 -19.37 3.96 -7.56
C ASP A 57 -19.88 4.93 -8.63
N SER A 58 -19.01 5.41 -9.51
CA SER A 58 -19.32 6.41 -10.53
C SER A 58 -20.16 5.90 -11.71
N GLY A 59 -20.34 4.59 -11.85
CA GLY A 59 -20.95 3.97 -13.05
C GLY A 59 -20.10 4.07 -14.32
N THR A 60 -18.89 4.63 -14.23
CA THR A 60 -17.96 4.82 -15.36
C THR A 60 -16.71 3.97 -15.16
N GLY A 61 -16.11 3.48 -16.25
CA GLY A 61 -14.87 2.72 -16.20
C GLY A 61 -13.71 3.56 -15.61
N ARG A 62 -13.10 3.05 -14.54
CA ARG A 62 -11.95 3.66 -13.88
C ARG A 62 -10.70 2.84 -14.13
N TYR A 63 -9.66 3.48 -14.65
CA TYR A 63 -8.38 2.85 -14.89
C TYR A 63 -7.27 3.55 -14.11
N SER A 64 -6.29 2.77 -13.67
CA SER A 64 -5.07 3.30 -13.06
C SER A 64 -3.90 2.37 -13.35
N ILE A 65 -2.71 2.96 -13.50
CA ILE A 65 -1.46 2.24 -13.70
C ILE A 65 -0.57 2.57 -12.52
N ALA A 66 -0.21 1.55 -11.75
CA ALA A 66 0.70 1.70 -10.63
C ALA A 66 2.10 1.20 -11.00
N TYR A 67 3.08 2.09 -10.94
CA TYR A 67 4.49 1.72 -11.03
C TYR A 67 5.06 1.58 -9.63
N PHE A 68 5.61 0.40 -9.31
CA PHE A 68 6.23 0.12 -8.02
C PHE A 68 7.75 0.21 -8.14
N HIS A 69 8.33 1.21 -7.48
CA HIS A 69 9.78 1.31 -7.32
C HIS A 69 10.19 0.54 -6.06
N THR A 70 10.90 -0.56 -6.27
CA THR A 70 11.32 -1.50 -5.22
C THR A 70 12.83 -1.61 -5.16
N PRO A 71 13.44 -1.86 -4.01
CA PRO A 71 14.86 -2.19 -3.91
C PRO A 71 15.15 -3.58 -4.49
N ASN A 72 16.44 -3.90 -4.63
CA ASN A 72 16.88 -5.25 -4.95
C ASN A 72 16.33 -6.23 -3.89
N PRO A 73 15.88 -7.45 -4.28
CA PRO A 73 15.38 -8.45 -3.34
C PRO A 73 16.32 -8.78 -2.18
N ASP A 74 17.63 -8.70 -2.40
CA ASP A 74 18.66 -8.99 -1.41
C ASP A 74 19.12 -7.78 -0.59
N ALA A 75 18.56 -6.58 -0.90
CA ALA A 75 18.89 -5.38 -0.16
C ALA A 75 18.50 -5.51 1.31
N VAL A 76 19.42 -5.12 2.19
CA VAL A 76 19.13 -4.99 3.63
C VAL A 76 18.43 -3.65 3.86
N ILE A 77 17.26 -3.70 4.45
CA ILE A 77 16.47 -2.54 4.85
C ILE A 77 16.73 -2.30 6.33
N GLU A 78 17.43 -1.23 6.62
CA GLU A 78 17.73 -0.74 7.97
C GLU A 78 17.37 0.74 8.08
N CYS A 79 17.22 1.25 9.29
CA CYS A 79 16.91 2.67 9.48
C CYS A 79 18.07 3.54 8.97
N ASP A 80 17.75 4.52 8.14
CA ASP A 80 18.72 5.50 7.64
C ASP A 80 19.35 6.27 8.80
N PRO A 81 20.70 6.36 8.89
CA PRO A 81 21.37 7.09 9.96
C PRO A 81 20.92 8.55 10.08
N THR A 82 20.51 9.18 8.99
CA THR A 82 19.97 10.56 9.01
C THR A 82 18.58 10.68 9.62
N CYS A 83 17.93 9.55 9.84
CA CYS A 83 16.59 9.45 10.45
C CYS A 83 16.64 8.90 11.87
N THR A 84 17.84 8.66 12.43
CA THR A 84 18.03 8.10 13.77
C THR A 84 18.94 9.00 14.60
N GLY A 85 18.92 8.84 15.91
CA GLY A 85 19.74 9.59 16.85
C GLY A 85 19.54 9.12 18.29
N ALA A 86 20.18 9.80 19.24
CA ALA A 86 20.08 9.46 20.68
C ALA A 86 18.62 9.50 21.18
N ASP A 87 17.87 10.52 20.76
CA ASP A 87 16.47 10.71 21.16
C ASP A 87 15.47 9.98 20.24
N ASN A 88 15.93 9.39 19.14
CA ASN A 88 15.12 8.62 18.19
C ASN A 88 15.88 7.40 17.68
N PRO A 89 16.11 6.39 18.53
CA PRO A 89 16.84 5.19 18.14
C PRO A 89 16.12 4.41 17.05
N PRO A 90 16.82 3.52 16.31
CA PRO A 90 16.20 2.67 15.30
C PRO A 90 15.04 1.86 15.88
N ARG A 91 13.85 2.00 15.27
CA ARG A 91 12.61 1.29 15.67
C ARG A 91 12.50 -0.09 15.04
N TYR A 92 13.26 -0.34 14.00
CA TYR A 92 13.20 -1.54 13.20
C TYR A 92 14.57 -2.20 13.10
N PRO A 93 14.71 -3.49 13.40
CA PRO A 93 15.94 -4.22 13.15
C PRO A 93 16.20 -4.34 11.64
N PRO A 94 17.45 -4.43 11.19
CA PRO A 94 17.78 -4.71 9.80
C PRO A 94 17.06 -5.97 9.30
N ALA A 95 16.55 -5.94 8.08
CA ALA A 95 15.88 -7.09 7.47
C ALA A 95 16.07 -7.11 5.96
N VAL A 96 16.21 -8.29 5.37
CA VAL A 96 16.30 -8.44 3.92
C VAL A 96 14.95 -8.15 3.27
N TYR A 97 14.94 -7.32 2.23
CA TYR A 97 13.72 -6.84 1.58
C TYR A 97 12.77 -7.97 1.14
N ARG A 98 13.29 -9.04 0.51
CA ARG A 98 12.46 -10.20 0.11
C ARG A 98 11.69 -10.81 1.27
N ASN A 99 12.30 -10.87 2.46
CA ASN A 99 11.66 -11.45 3.64
C ASN A 99 10.49 -10.57 4.12
N LEU A 100 10.68 -9.25 4.14
CA LEU A 100 9.62 -8.29 4.48
C LEU A 100 8.44 -8.39 3.51
N VAL A 101 8.70 -8.59 2.22
CA VAL A 101 7.66 -8.79 1.21
C VAL A 101 6.92 -10.10 1.43
N LEU A 102 7.63 -11.20 1.69
CA LEU A 102 7.03 -12.51 1.95
C LEU A 102 6.17 -12.50 3.22
N GLU A 103 6.64 -11.85 4.29
CA GLU A 103 5.86 -11.67 5.53
C GLU A 103 4.57 -10.88 5.26
N PHE A 104 4.67 -9.78 4.50
CA PHE A 104 3.51 -8.99 4.11
C PHE A 104 2.49 -9.82 3.32
N TYR A 105 2.93 -10.62 2.33
CA TYR A 105 2.04 -11.49 1.56
C TYR A 105 1.41 -12.58 2.43
N ARG A 106 2.18 -13.20 3.32
CA ARG A 106 1.64 -14.20 4.27
C ARG A 106 0.57 -13.60 5.15
N ALA A 107 0.80 -12.42 5.72
CA ALA A 107 -0.15 -11.77 6.60
C ALA A 107 -1.44 -11.32 5.90
N ASN A 108 -1.38 -10.93 4.61
CA ASN A 108 -2.51 -10.27 3.96
C ASN A 108 -3.24 -11.13 2.90
N TYR A 109 -2.57 -12.13 2.32
CA TYR A 109 -3.15 -12.88 1.20
C TYR A 109 -3.36 -14.37 1.49
N PHE A 110 -2.56 -15.00 2.33
CA PHE A 110 -2.72 -16.44 2.59
C PHE A 110 -3.90 -16.77 3.50
N HIS A 111 -4.38 -15.83 4.33
CA HIS A 111 -5.58 -15.99 5.14
C HIS A 111 -6.89 -15.79 4.35
N GLN A 112 -6.85 -15.19 3.16
CA GLN A 112 -8.06 -14.92 2.37
C GLN A 112 -8.52 -16.11 1.51
N LYS A 113 -7.75 -17.17 1.36
CA LYS A 113 -8.16 -18.35 0.58
C LYS A 113 -9.42 -19.03 1.11
N GLY A 114 -9.70 -18.94 2.41
CA GLY A 114 -10.94 -19.46 3.01
C GLY A 114 -12.19 -18.61 2.73
N HIS A 115 -12.04 -17.30 2.58
CA HIS A 115 -13.16 -16.38 2.32
C HIS A 115 -13.57 -16.30 0.84
N GLN A 116 -12.62 -16.45 -0.08
CA GLN A 116 -12.92 -16.42 -1.51
C GLN A 116 -13.63 -17.69 -2.01
N SER A 117 -13.33 -18.87 -1.43
CA SER A 117 -14.06 -20.09 -1.72
C SER A 117 -15.50 -20.03 -1.24
N ALA A 118 -15.75 -19.50 -0.03
CA ALA A 118 -17.10 -19.35 0.51
C ALA A 118 -17.96 -18.30 -0.25
N ALA A 119 -17.34 -17.26 -0.82
CA ALA A 119 -18.04 -16.28 -1.64
C ALA A 119 -18.35 -16.84 -3.04
N ALA A 120 -17.45 -17.62 -3.62
CA ALA A 120 -17.65 -18.29 -4.91
C ALA A 120 -18.72 -19.39 -4.83
N GLU A 121 -18.75 -20.18 -3.76
CA GLU A 121 -19.79 -21.21 -3.53
C GLU A 121 -21.18 -20.60 -3.33
N ARG A 122 -21.28 -19.43 -2.67
CA ARG A 122 -22.56 -18.70 -2.54
C ARG A 122 -23.04 -18.12 -3.87
N ALA A 123 -22.13 -17.70 -4.75
CA ALA A 123 -22.49 -17.19 -6.07
C ALA A 123 -22.99 -18.27 -7.03
N VAL A 124 -22.47 -19.50 -6.93
CA VAL A 124 -22.88 -20.64 -7.76
C VAL A 124 -24.21 -21.24 -7.30
N GLY A 125 -24.57 -21.11 -6.01
CA GLY A 125 -25.84 -21.60 -5.47
C GLY A 125 -27.07 -20.67 -5.69
N ALA A 126 -26.90 -19.53 -6.33
CA ALA A 126 -27.93 -18.51 -6.51
C ALA A 126 -28.48 -18.37 -7.96
N VAL A 127 -28.30 -19.41 -8.79
CA VAL A 127 -28.94 -19.44 -10.12
C VAL A 127 -30.19 -20.29 -10.02
N PRO A 128 -31.39 -19.73 -10.30
CA PRO A 128 -32.66 -20.44 -10.29
C PRO A 128 -32.78 -21.45 -11.44
#